data_725aad973844f29756e31141a64cd7bb
#
_entry.id   725aad973844f29756e31141a64cd7bb
#
_cell.length_a   1.000
_cell.length_b   1.000
_cell.length_c   1.000
_cell.angle_alpha   90.00
_cell.angle_beta   90.00
_cell.angle_gamma   90.00
#
_symmetry.space_group_name_H-M   'P 1'
#
loop_
_entity.id
_entity.type
_entity.pdbx_description
1 polymer ?
#
loop_
_entity_poly.entity_id
_entity_poly.type
_entity_poly.pdbx_seq_one_letter_code
_entity_poly.pdbx_strand_id
1 'polypeptide(L)'
;MTYMPIDTLALRNYFSKLGLDPEIADLYLTLHAYGPQTISSLSRQSGIERTRVYRLLEKMTSAHLVEVETQYKRVILHAAPITNLQILLAQQEQRIRDLQNELTHFHSKLTNSPINHATRVQYYRGQEGNKQMFWNQTKAQGETLAILYEPMQSKTGLAFFERWVRKFNERGLKARGLVGDHFLESLQQWYG
;
A
#
# COMPACT_ATOMS: atom_id res chain seq x y z
N MET A 1 -31.10 -5.04 -19.46
CA MET A 1 -29.89 -4.73 -18.67
C MET A 1 -29.06 -6.00 -18.60
N THR A 2 -27.95 -6.05 -19.32
CA THR A 2 -27.07 -7.22 -19.35
C THR A 2 -26.36 -7.30 -18.01
N TYR A 3 -26.68 -8.32 -17.21
CA TYR A 3 -26.01 -8.61 -15.96
C TYR A 3 -24.58 -9.08 -16.31
N MET A 4 -23.60 -8.21 -16.20
CA MET A 4 -22.19 -8.63 -16.26
C MET A 4 -21.89 -9.35 -14.96
N PRO A 5 -21.45 -10.63 -14.99
CA PRO A 5 -21.08 -11.32 -13.77
C PRO A 5 -19.89 -10.58 -13.15
N ILE A 6 -20.05 -10.16 -11.90
CA ILE A 6 -18.96 -9.57 -11.13
C ILE A 6 -17.87 -10.62 -10.99
N ASP A 7 -16.66 -10.29 -11.45
CA ASP A 7 -15.50 -11.15 -11.26
C ASP A 7 -15.19 -11.27 -9.77
N THR A 8 -15.56 -12.40 -9.18
CA THR A 8 -15.35 -12.71 -7.77
C THR A 8 -13.87 -12.64 -7.39
N LEU A 9 -12.97 -13.06 -8.29
CA LEU A 9 -11.53 -13.03 -8.05
C LEU A 9 -11.02 -11.58 -8.00
N ALA A 10 -11.49 -10.74 -8.90
CA ALA A 10 -11.15 -9.32 -8.89
C ALA A 10 -11.62 -8.63 -7.59
N LEU A 11 -12.83 -8.95 -7.13
CA LEU A 11 -13.35 -8.39 -5.88
C LEU A 11 -12.59 -8.89 -4.64
N ARG A 12 -12.24 -10.17 -4.58
CA ARG A 12 -11.38 -10.73 -3.52
C ARG A 12 -10.02 -10.03 -3.47
N ASN A 13 -9.40 -9.84 -4.62
CA ASN A 13 -8.11 -9.14 -4.74
C ASN A 13 -8.23 -7.67 -4.30
N TYR A 14 -9.32 -7.01 -4.66
CA TYR A 14 -9.58 -5.63 -4.25
C TYR A 14 -9.74 -5.51 -2.73
N PHE A 15 -10.54 -6.40 -2.10
CA PHE A 15 -10.72 -6.41 -0.65
C PHE A 15 -9.41 -6.70 0.09
N SER A 16 -8.60 -7.63 -0.43
CA SER A 16 -7.26 -7.90 0.13
C SER A 16 -6.35 -6.66 0.12
N LYS A 17 -6.40 -5.85 -0.94
CA LYS A 17 -5.64 -4.58 -1.01
C LYS A 17 -6.13 -3.55 0.02
N LEU A 18 -7.39 -3.60 0.40
CA LEU A 18 -7.97 -2.79 1.48
C LEU A 18 -7.68 -3.31 2.89
N GLY A 19 -6.98 -4.45 3.01
CA GLY A 19 -6.73 -5.11 4.28
C GLY A 19 -7.92 -5.90 4.82
N LEU A 20 -8.94 -6.14 3.99
CA LEU A 20 -10.09 -6.98 4.32
C LEU A 20 -9.77 -8.44 3.98
N ASP A 21 -10.44 -9.35 4.70
CA ASP A 21 -10.37 -10.77 4.42
C ASP A 21 -11.03 -11.10 3.06
N PRO A 22 -10.38 -11.86 2.15
CA PRO A 22 -10.94 -12.17 0.83
C PRO A 22 -12.31 -12.85 0.88
N GLU A 23 -12.60 -13.65 1.92
CA GLU A 23 -13.89 -14.33 2.10
C GLU A 23 -15.05 -13.34 2.32
N ILE A 24 -14.76 -12.09 2.69
CA ILE A 24 -15.77 -11.03 2.78
C ILE A 24 -16.40 -10.76 1.40
N ALA A 25 -15.62 -10.90 0.32
CA ALA A 25 -16.17 -10.77 -1.03
C ALA A 25 -17.23 -11.82 -1.32
N ASP A 26 -17.01 -13.06 -0.88
CA ASP A 26 -17.98 -14.15 -1.09
C ASP A 26 -19.26 -13.93 -0.31
N LEU A 27 -19.14 -13.51 0.95
CA LEU A 27 -20.31 -13.18 1.78
C LEU A 27 -21.08 -11.99 1.20
N TYR A 28 -20.37 -10.95 0.77
CA TYR A 28 -20.97 -9.77 0.17
C TYR A 28 -21.72 -10.11 -1.13
N LEU A 29 -21.08 -10.86 -2.03
CA LEU A 29 -21.70 -11.30 -3.28
C LEU A 29 -22.90 -12.22 -3.03
N THR A 30 -22.82 -13.08 -2.01
CA THR A 30 -23.95 -13.95 -1.61
C THR A 30 -25.13 -13.10 -1.12
N LEU A 31 -24.89 -12.11 -0.27
CA LEU A 31 -25.94 -11.16 0.16
C LEU A 31 -26.50 -10.36 -1.00
N HIS A 32 -25.65 -9.93 -1.93
CA HIS A 32 -26.09 -9.17 -3.10
C HIS A 32 -26.95 -10.02 -4.05
N ALA A 33 -26.59 -11.29 -4.26
CA ALA A 33 -27.29 -12.19 -5.18
C ALA A 33 -28.62 -12.72 -4.64
N TYR A 34 -28.66 -13.06 -3.35
CA TYR A 34 -29.81 -13.70 -2.71
C TYR A 34 -30.66 -12.76 -1.86
N GLY A 35 -30.24 -11.51 -1.72
CA GLY A 35 -30.92 -10.50 -0.91
C GLY A 35 -30.76 -10.69 0.61
N PRO A 36 -31.60 -10.02 1.40
CA PRO A 36 -31.52 -10.04 2.86
C PRO A 36 -31.71 -11.44 3.42
N GLN A 37 -30.84 -11.83 4.38
CA GLN A 37 -30.89 -13.18 4.94
C GLN A 37 -30.29 -13.28 6.34
N THR A 38 -30.59 -14.37 7.03
CA THR A 38 -30.00 -14.67 8.33
C THR A 38 -28.57 -15.18 8.21
N ILE A 39 -27.79 -15.10 9.30
CA ILE A 39 -26.43 -15.64 9.37
C ILE A 39 -26.39 -17.13 9.00
N SER A 40 -27.38 -17.93 9.44
CA SER A 40 -27.45 -19.35 9.12
C SER A 40 -27.71 -19.62 7.63
N SER A 41 -28.51 -18.79 6.98
CA SER A 41 -28.75 -18.88 5.54
C SER A 41 -27.50 -18.46 4.77
N LEU A 42 -26.87 -17.35 5.16
CA LEU A 42 -25.64 -16.84 4.56
C LEU A 42 -24.50 -17.86 4.63
N SER A 43 -24.29 -18.49 5.80
CA SER A 43 -23.30 -19.55 5.97
C SER A 43 -23.55 -20.73 5.01
N ARG A 44 -24.79 -21.19 4.92
CA ARG A 44 -25.14 -22.32 4.04
C ARG A 44 -24.96 -21.98 2.56
N GLN A 45 -25.33 -20.78 2.14
CA GLN A 45 -25.26 -20.38 0.73
C GLN A 45 -23.84 -20.03 0.27
N SER A 46 -23.05 -19.41 1.15
CA SER A 46 -21.65 -19.07 0.86
C SER A 46 -20.68 -20.26 1.01
N GLY A 47 -21.11 -21.34 1.69
CA GLY A 47 -20.25 -22.46 2.04
C GLY A 47 -19.23 -22.16 3.15
N ILE A 48 -19.32 -20.99 3.78
CA ILE A 48 -18.42 -20.55 4.85
C ILE A 48 -19.00 -20.99 6.20
N GLU A 49 -18.15 -21.56 7.06
CA GLU A 49 -18.56 -22.03 8.37
C GLU A 49 -19.19 -20.90 9.21
N ARG A 50 -20.24 -21.20 9.95
CA ARG A 50 -21.04 -20.21 10.69
C ARG A 50 -20.20 -19.40 11.70
N THR A 51 -19.28 -20.03 12.42
CA THR A 51 -18.37 -19.34 13.36
C THR A 51 -17.44 -18.39 12.63
N ARG A 52 -17.02 -18.74 11.43
CA ARG A 52 -16.24 -17.88 10.56
C ARG A 52 -17.05 -16.69 10.07
N VAL A 53 -18.32 -16.92 9.67
CA VAL A 53 -19.24 -15.85 9.25
C VAL A 53 -19.38 -14.78 10.33
N TYR A 54 -19.55 -15.16 11.62
CA TYR A 54 -19.64 -14.19 12.70
C TYR A 54 -18.40 -13.28 12.77
N ARG A 55 -17.19 -13.83 12.68
CA ARG A 55 -15.95 -13.04 12.71
C ARG A 55 -15.79 -12.13 11.50
N LEU A 56 -16.22 -12.61 10.33
CA LEU A 56 -16.19 -11.80 9.10
C LEU A 56 -17.26 -10.71 9.13
N LEU A 57 -18.43 -10.98 9.74
CA LEU A 57 -19.50 -10.02 9.87
C LEU A 57 -19.08 -8.78 10.67
N GLU A 58 -18.34 -8.94 11.75
CA GLU A 58 -17.77 -7.80 12.50
C GLU A 58 -16.90 -6.90 11.59
N LYS A 59 -16.07 -7.52 10.75
CA LYS A 59 -15.24 -6.78 9.78
C LYS A 59 -16.07 -6.14 8.68
N MET A 60 -17.12 -6.83 8.17
CA MET A 60 -18.04 -6.27 7.18
C MET A 60 -18.81 -5.07 7.72
N THR A 61 -19.26 -5.15 8.98
CA THR A 61 -19.93 -4.03 9.66
C THR A 61 -18.97 -2.84 9.83
N SER A 62 -17.75 -3.09 10.28
CA SER A 62 -16.72 -2.03 10.42
C SER A 62 -16.34 -1.41 9.07
N ALA A 63 -16.43 -2.16 7.98
CA ALA A 63 -16.19 -1.67 6.62
C ALA A 63 -17.46 -1.09 5.95
N HIS A 64 -18.58 -1.00 6.67
CA HIS A 64 -19.87 -0.50 6.18
C HIS A 64 -20.41 -1.28 4.96
N LEU A 65 -20.06 -2.57 4.84
CA LEU A 65 -20.48 -3.44 3.74
C LEU A 65 -21.77 -4.20 4.02
N VAL A 66 -22.24 -4.21 5.26
CA VAL A 66 -23.44 -4.89 5.69
C VAL A 66 -24.23 -4.02 6.67
N GLU A 67 -25.54 -4.04 6.52
CA GLU A 67 -26.50 -3.49 7.46
C GLU A 67 -27.16 -4.63 8.23
N VAL A 68 -27.34 -4.44 9.53
CA VAL A 68 -27.88 -5.43 10.44
C VAL A 68 -29.23 -4.95 10.95
N GLU A 69 -30.27 -5.66 10.58
CA GLU A 69 -31.63 -5.38 11.03
C GLU A 69 -32.10 -6.47 12.03
N THR A 70 -32.74 -6.05 13.12
CA THR A 70 -33.33 -6.98 14.09
C THR A 70 -34.85 -7.02 13.93
N GLN A 71 -35.36 -8.13 13.42
CA GLN A 71 -36.79 -8.37 13.27
C GLN A 71 -37.25 -9.53 14.19
N TYR A 72 -38.16 -9.28 15.13
CA TYR A 72 -38.74 -10.31 15.99
C TYR A 72 -37.74 -11.35 16.53
N LYS A 73 -36.63 -10.94 17.13
CA LYS A 73 -35.52 -11.79 17.64
C LYS A 73 -34.68 -12.49 16.56
N ARG A 74 -34.84 -12.13 15.29
CA ARG A 74 -33.98 -12.61 14.20
C ARG A 74 -33.12 -11.48 13.69
N VAL A 75 -31.86 -11.79 13.45
CA VAL A 75 -30.92 -10.87 12.82
C VAL A 75 -30.96 -11.13 11.31
N ILE A 76 -31.29 -10.10 10.56
CA ILE A 76 -31.30 -10.09 9.09
C ILE A 76 -30.15 -9.21 8.62
N LEU A 77 -29.40 -9.70 7.67
CA LEU A 77 -28.26 -9.03 7.07
C LEU A 77 -28.63 -8.54 5.68
N HIS A 78 -28.32 -7.29 5.41
CA HIS A 78 -28.52 -6.65 4.11
C HIS A 78 -27.15 -6.25 3.55
N ALA A 79 -26.91 -6.47 2.24
CA ALA A 79 -25.74 -5.91 1.58
C ALA A 79 -25.90 -4.39 1.53
N ALA A 80 -24.97 -3.66 2.11
CA ALA A 80 -24.89 -2.21 1.94
C ALA A 80 -24.26 -1.86 0.58
N PRO A 81 -24.48 -0.65 0.04
CA PRO A 81 -23.85 -0.24 -1.21
C PRO A 81 -22.32 -0.35 -1.15
N ILE A 82 -21.70 -0.95 -2.17
CA ILE A 82 -20.24 -1.12 -2.23
C ILE A 82 -19.49 0.23 -2.19
N THR A 83 -20.16 1.30 -2.60
CA THR A 83 -19.65 2.68 -2.51
C THR A 83 -19.31 3.12 -1.09
N ASN A 84 -19.88 2.45 -0.07
CA ASN A 84 -19.56 2.70 1.33
C ASN A 84 -18.07 2.40 1.66
N LEU A 85 -17.37 1.62 0.82
CA LEU A 85 -15.92 1.46 0.93
C LEU A 85 -15.15 2.79 0.80
N GLN A 86 -15.78 3.84 0.25
CA GLN A 86 -15.20 5.19 0.25
C GLN A 86 -14.96 5.70 1.68
N ILE A 87 -15.79 5.30 2.64
CA ILE A 87 -15.61 5.65 4.07
C ILE A 87 -14.34 4.99 4.60
N LEU A 88 -14.14 3.69 4.31
CA LEU A 88 -12.94 2.97 4.70
C LEU A 88 -11.68 3.57 4.05
N LEU A 89 -11.75 3.91 2.77
CA LEU A 89 -10.63 4.55 2.05
C LEU A 89 -10.28 5.91 2.68
N ALA A 90 -11.27 6.75 2.97
CA ALA A 90 -11.04 8.04 3.64
C ALA A 90 -10.42 7.89 5.04
N GLN A 91 -10.83 6.86 5.80
CA GLN A 91 -10.23 6.54 7.09
C GLN A 91 -8.76 6.09 6.94
N GLN A 92 -8.44 5.27 5.93
CA GLN A 92 -7.07 4.85 5.66
C GLN A 92 -6.19 6.03 5.24
N GLU A 93 -6.69 6.91 4.39
CA GLU A 93 -5.98 8.14 4.01
C GLU A 93 -5.69 9.03 5.23
N GLN A 94 -6.69 9.22 6.09
CA GLN A 94 -6.51 10.01 7.31
C GLN A 94 -5.45 9.38 8.22
N ARG A 95 -5.52 8.07 8.41
CA ARG A 95 -4.52 7.34 9.21
C ARG A 95 -3.09 7.50 8.64
N ILE A 96 -2.95 7.45 7.31
CA ILE A 96 -1.65 7.67 6.67
C ILE A 96 -1.14 9.10 6.93
N ARG A 97 -2.01 10.12 6.83
CA ARG A 97 -1.66 11.50 7.14
C ARG A 97 -1.21 11.67 8.60
N ASP A 98 -1.92 11.05 9.53
CA ASP A 98 -1.59 11.12 10.95
C ASP A 98 -0.23 10.47 11.23
N LEU A 99 0.03 9.28 10.68
CA LEU A 99 1.33 8.61 10.78
C LEU A 99 2.48 9.41 10.15
N GLN A 100 2.23 10.11 9.05
CA GLN A 100 3.23 11.00 8.43
C GLN A 100 3.56 12.18 9.34
N ASN A 101 2.57 12.77 10.00
CA ASN A 101 2.75 13.86 10.96
C ASN A 101 3.54 13.39 12.20
N GLU A 102 3.17 12.22 12.75
CA GLU A 102 3.90 11.60 13.87
C GLU A 102 5.36 11.32 13.49
N LEU A 103 5.61 10.77 12.31
CA LEU A 103 6.95 10.51 11.82
C LEU A 103 7.79 11.80 11.74
N THR A 104 7.20 12.90 11.30
CA THR A 104 7.86 14.21 11.26
C THR A 104 8.23 14.68 12.67
N HIS A 105 7.34 14.48 13.64
CA HIS A 105 7.60 14.80 15.03
C HIS A 105 8.73 13.95 15.63
N PHE A 106 8.73 12.64 15.39
CA PHE A 106 9.83 11.75 15.82
C PHE A 106 11.16 12.13 15.15
N HIS A 107 11.15 12.45 13.86
CA HIS A 107 12.34 12.88 13.14
C HIS A 107 12.96 14.13 13.79
N SER A 108 12.15 15.14 14.12
CA SER A 108 12.64 16.37 14.76
C SER A 108 13.28 16.12 16.13
N LYS A 109 12.70 15.21 16.91
CA LYS A 109 13.25 14.83 18.24
C LYS A 109 14.56 14.03 18.14
N LEU A 110 14.68 13.14 17.14
CA LEU A 110 15.85 12.29 16.96
C LEU A 110 17.03 13.06 16.34
N THR A 111 16.77 14.06 15.48
CA THR A 111 17.80 14.87 14.86
C THR A 111 18.40 15.91 15.79
N ASN A 112 17.73 16.27 16.87
CA ASN A 112 18.26 17.18 17.90
C ASN A 112 19.24 16.52 18.89
N SER A 113 19.54 15.23 18.74
CA SER A 113 20.64 14.59 19.45
C SER A 113 21.97 15.11 18.87
N PRO A 114 22.96 15.46 19.70
CA PRO A 114 24.26 15.94 19.22
C PRO A 114 24.94 14.82 18.43
N ILE A 115 24.79 14.85 17.10
CA ILE A 115 25.47 13.92 16.22
C ILE A 115 26.91 14.38 16.13
N ASN A 116 27.81 13.56 16.67
CA ASN A 116 29.24 13.72 16.49
C ASN A 116 29.55 13.74 14.98
N HIS A 117 30.12 14.82 14.47
CA HIS A 117 30.49 15.03 13.05
C HIS A 117 31.68 14.16 12.59
N ALA A 118 31.89 13.01 13.21
CA ALA A 118 32.88 12.05 12.75
C ALA A 118 32.48 11.46 11.39
N THR A 119 33.44 11.35 10.48
CA THR A 119 33.26 10.65 9.20
C THR A 119 32.70 9.26 9.45
N ARG A 120 31.54 8.95 8.87
CA ARG A 120 30.87 7.67 9.05
C ARG A 120 30.87 6.89 7.74
N VAL A 121 31.44 5.69 7.76
CA VAL A 121 31.36 4.75 6.66
C VAL A 121 30.17 3.82 6.89
N GLN A 122 29.28 3.72 5.91
CA GLN A 122 28.11 2.85 5.94
C GLN A 122 28.18 1.85 4.78
N TYR A 123 27.92 0.58 5.08
CA TYR A 123 27.87 -0.48 4.09
C TYR A 123 26.42 -0.89 3.85
N TYR A 124 26.01 -0.91 2.58
CA TYR A 124 24.70 -1.30 2.14
C TYR A 124 24.80 -2.58 1.31
N ARG A 125 23.93 -3.56 1.55
CA ARG A 125 23.93 -4.85 0.85
C ARG A 125 22.56 -5.16 0.28
N GLY A 126 22.57 -5.79 -0.91
CA GLY A 126 21.33 -6.22 -1.58
C GLY A 126 20.48 -5.08 -2.09
N GLN A 127 19.33 -5.42 -2.66
CA GLN A 127 18.46 -4.44 -3.31
C GLN A 127 17.89 -3.41 -2.33
N GLU A 128 17.44 -3.82 -1.15
CA GLU A 128 16.89 -2.91 -0.14
C GLU A 128 17.96 -1.98 0.44
N GLY A 129 19.18 -2.50 0.67
CA GLY A 129 20.30 -1.64 1.07
C GLY A 129 20.64 -0.59 0.02
N ASN A 130 20.65 -0.96 -1.26
CA ASN A 130 20.86 -0.01 -2.35
C ASN A 130 19.77 1.06 -2.39
N LYS A 131 18.50 0.68 -2.24
CA LYS A 131 17.39 1.65 -2.13
C LYS A 131 17.59 2.63 -0.98
N GLN A 132 18.02 2.13 0.18
CA GLN A 132 18.30 2.98 1.34
C GLN A 132 19.46 3.95 1.07
N MET A 133 20.55 3.48 0.44
CA MET A 133 21.69 4.31 0.06
C MET A 133 21.24 5.47 -0.85
N PHE A 134 20.54 5.17 -1.93
CA PHE A 134 20.05 6.19 -2.85
C PHE A 134 19.03 7.12 -2.19
N TRP A 135 18.16 6.61 -1.35
CA TRP A 135 17.23 7.46 -0.59
C TRP A 135 17.96 8.43 0.34
N ASN A 136 19.07 7.99 0.95
CA ASN A 136 19.88 8.87 1.78
C ASN A 136 20.54 10.01 0.99
N GLN A 137 20.88 9.80 -0.29
CA GLN A 137 21.39 10.87 -1.15
C GLN A 137 20.40 12.04 -1.30
N THR A 138 19.10 11.76 -1.27
CA THR A 138 18.09 12.82 -1.33
C THR A 138 18.11 13.76 -0.12
N LYS A 139 18.86 13.43 0.95
CA LYS A 139 19.04 14.27 2.14
C LYS A 139 20.25 15.20 2.05
N ALA A 140 21.05 15.10 0.98
CA ALA A 140 22.23 15.95 0.78
C ALA A 140 21.84 17.44 0.74
N GLN A 141 22.79 18.27 1.13
CA GLN A 141 22.70 19.72 1.02
C GLN A 141 23.66 20.16 -0.13
N GLY A 142 23.11 20.18 -1.34
CA GLY A 142 23.88 20.60 -2.52
C GLY A 142 24.21 19.45 -3.47
N GLU A 143 25.48 19.09 -3.60
CA GLU A 143 25.94 18.12 -4.58
C GLU A 143 26.26 16.77 -3.96
N THR A 144 26.01 15.70 -4.70
CA THR A 144 26.41 14.33 -4.36
C THR A 144 27.49 13.85 -5.32
N LEU A 145 28.49 13.13 -4.80
CA LEU A 145 29.51 12.48 -5.59
C LEU A 145 29.34 10.98 -5.59
N ALA A 146 29.48 10.34 -6.74
CA ALA A 146 29.30 8.92 -6.88
C ALA A 146 30.33 8.27 -7.82
N ILE A 147 30.62 6.99 -7.58
CA ILE A 147 31.30 6.11 -8.53
C ILE A 147 30.32 5.00 -8.87
N LEU A 148 29.94 4.91 -10.14
CA LEU A 148 28.89 3.99 -10.59
C LEU A 148 29.45 3.05 -11.65
N TYR A 149 29.34 1.75 -11.41
CA TYR A 149 29.74 0.70 -12.35
C TYR A 149 28.57 0.15 -13.15
N GLU A 150 27.36 0.26 -12.64
CA GLU A 150 26.14 -0.27 -13.23
C GLU A 150 24.98 0.71 -13.09
N PRO A 151 23.99 0.65 -13.99
CA PRO A 151 22.80 1.47 -13.89
C PRO A 151 22.07 1.29 -12.56
N MET A 152 21.59 2.39 -11.97
CA MET A 152 20.91 2.38 -10.67
C MET A 152 19.62 1.55 -10.71
N GLN A 153 18.93 1.53 -11.84
CA GLN A 153 17.68 0.77 -12.04
C GLN A 153 17.89 -0.73 -11.86
N SER A 154 19.03 -1.27 -12.29
CA SER A 154 19.36 -2.70 -12.14
C SER A 154 19.51 -3.09 -10.67
N LYS A 155 19.95 -2.15 -9.83
CA LYS A 155 20.18 -2.37 -8.39
C LYS A 155 18.96 -2.10 -7.51
N THR A 156 18.02 -1.26 -7.96
CA THR A 156 16.91 -0.77 -7.12
C THR A 156 15.53 -1.11 -7.68
N GLY A 157 15.45 -1.46 -8.96
CA GLY A 157 14.21 -1.59 -9.71
C GLY A 157 13.68 -0.24 -10.23
N LEU A 158 12.99 -0.29 -11.38
CA LEU A 158 12.53 0.90 -12.11
C LEU A 158 11.60 1.79 -11.28
N ALA A 159 10.60 1.22 -10.64
CA ALA A 159 9.62 1.98 -9.87
C ALA A 159 10.22 2.75 -8.67
N PHE A 160 11.28 2.23 -8.06
CA PHE A 160 12.02 2.95 -7.04
C PHE A 160 12.86 4.07 -7.65
N PHE A 161 13.56 3.77 -8.75
CA PHE A 161 14.41 4.72 -9.44
C PHE A 161 13.64 5.97 -9.88
N GLU A 162 12.46 5.80 -10.49
CA GLU A 162 11.59 6.90 -10.91
C GLU A 162 11.17 7.80 -9.74
N ARG A 163 10.80 7.20 -8.59
CA ARG A 163 10.47 7.95 -7.37
C ARG A 163 11.68 8.71 -6.83
N TRP A 164 12.85 8.08 -6.86
CA TRP A 164 14.10 8.70 -6.41
C TRP A 164 14.48 9.89 -7.31
N VAL A 165 14.44 9.74 -8.64
CA VAL A 165 14.71 10.82 -9.61
C VAL A 165 13.79 12.02 -9.35
N ARG A 166 12.49 11.75 -9.20
CA ARG A 166 11.51 12.80 -8.89
C ARG A 166 11.90 13.55 -7.61
N LYS A 167 12.16 12.82 -6.54
CA LYS A 167 12.52 13.41 -5.24
C LYS A 167 13.84 14.17 -5.29
N PHE A 168 14.82 13.67 -6.03
CA PHE A 168 16.12 14.29 -6.22
C PHE A 168 15.98 15.64 -6.94
N ASN A 169 15.19 15.67 -8.02
CA ASN A 169 14.93 16.86 -8.82
C ASN A 169 14.07 17.90 -8.05
N GLU A 170 13.04 17.46 -7.32
CA GLU A 170 12.22 18.33 -6.46
C GLU A 170 13.08 19.12 -5.46
N ARG A 171 14.19 18.54 -5.01
CA ARG A 171 15.09 19.19 -4.07
C ARG A 171 16.21 20.02 -4.75
N GLY A 172 16.25 20.07 -6.06
CA GLY A 172 17.27 20.80 -6.80
C GLY A 172 18.71 20.26 -6.59
N LEU A 173 18.84 18.98 -6.22
CA LEU A 173 20.14 18.36 -5.96
C LEU A 173 20.92 18.15 -7.27
N LYS A 174 22.24 18.23 -7.17
CA LYS A 174 23.16 17.94 -8.28
C LYS A 174 23.92 16.65 -7.97
N ALA A 175 24.20 15.86 -8.99
CA ALA A 175 25.07 14.70 -8.89
C ALA A 175 26.23 14.83 -9.89
N ARG A 176 27.44 14.55 -9.41
CA ARG A 176 28.63 14.30 -10.26
C ARG A 176 29.12 12.90 -9.97
N GLY A 177 29.55 12.19 -11.00
CA GLY A 177 30.02 10.84 -10.83
C GLY A 177 31.11 10.46 -11.83
N LEU A 178 31.89 9.49 -11.42
CA LEU A 178 32.71 8.70 -12.33
C LEU A 178 31.89 7.47 -12.72
N VAL A 179 31.78 7.20 -14.00
CA VAL A 179 31.07 6.06 -14.54
C VAL A 179 31.99 5.23 -15.42
N GLY A 180 31.86 3.91 -15.39
CA GLY A 180 32.60 3.03 -16.29
C GLY A 180 32.00 3.06 -17.71
N ASP A 181 32.81 2.66 -18.71
CA ASP A 181 32.40 2.68 -20.13
C ASP A 181 31.11 1.89 -20.38
N HIS A 182 30.94 0.75 -19.73
CA HIS A 182 29.72 -0.07 -19.81
C HIS A 182 28.46 0.66 -19.30
N PHE A 183 28.60 1.57 -18.35
CA PHE A 183 27.50 2.41 -17.87
C PHE A 183 27.12 3.47 -18.94
N LEU A 184 28.09 4.04 -19.63
CA LEU A 184 27.84 5.02 -20.69
C LEU A 184 27.06 4.39 -21.87
N GLU A 185 27.42 3.18 -22.28
CA GLU A 185 26.67 2.42 -23.30
C GLU A 185 25.21 2.22 -22.90
N SER A 186 24.96 1.91 -21.62
CA SER A 186 23.59 1.74 -21.10
C SER A 186 22.80 3.05 -21.05
N LEU A 187 23.44 4.19 -20.78
CA LEU A 187 22.78 5.50 -20.80
C LEU A 187 22.34 5.90 -22.19
N GLN A 188 23.11 5.61 -23.23
CA GLN A 188 22.75 5.90 -24.62
C GLN A 188 21.49 5.14 -25.07
N GLN A 189 21.27 3.93 -24.56
CA GLN A 189 20.05 3.17 -24.82
C GLN A 189 18.79 3.76 -24.15
N TRP A 190 18.95 4.59 -23.11
CA TRP A 190 17.81 5.14 -22.35
C TRP A 190 17.50 6.60 -22.70
N TYR A 191 18.46 7.34 -23.20
CA TYR A 191 18.33 8.78 -23.50
C TYR A 191 18.63 9.14 -24.97
N GLY A 192 18.91 8.15 -25.82
CA GLY A 192 18.95 8.29 -27.29
C GLY A 192 17.58 8.09 -27.88
#